data_98ba97ab3084d0881dd82ba8dae47558
#
_entry.id   98ba97ab3084d0881dd82ba8dae47558
#
_cell.length_a   1.000
_cell.length_b   1.000
_cell.length_c   1.000
_cell.angle_alpha   90.00
_cell.angle_beta   90.00
_cell.angle_gamma   90.00
#
_symmetry.space_group_name_H-M   'P 1'
#
loop_
_entity.id
_entity.type
_entity.pdbx_description
1 polymer ?
#
loop_
_entity_poly.entity_id
_entity_poly.type
_entity_poly.pdbx_seq_one_letter_code
_entity_poly.pdbx_strand_id
1 'polypeptide(L)'
;MEEPVKVHKAQAMCYGYIYGVQEGLSKIGIQMTYANLETEVVKRFREVISIEELKEWYQKLLDEYHKWLSYQKKWKEERNHSLQSLEFPFFYREGQRKMVSSVYHAIGASRQIFIQAPTGVGKTMSTIFPAVRAVGEGKGETIFYLTAKTITRTVAQEAFEVLREKGMKYKVVTITAKEKLCFMDETKCDPVHCPYARGHFDRVNDAVYELWTTKSRYDRETIREQAEKWQVCPFEMCLDLSLWVDAVICDYNYVFDPTVHLKRFFGEGAGGDYVFLIDEAHNLAERGREMYSASICREDAVRVRKVMKERAPRLYRSLGKLDKQLKELQVDCGNYLVLPGTGSITMTILKVQGEFDAFLEAHKDVELEDEVRKFYFDIRNFLNIAELIDENYVVYAENGEDGLFRLKLFCVNPAVNLGEYLKKGRSAVFFSATLLPMNYYRKLLSNRQDDYGIYVESPFSQKNRCILNACDVSSLYSRRGYEEYHKIAEYIACLLYTSPSPRDS
;
A
#
# COMPACT_ATOMS: atom_id res chain seq x y z
N MET A 1 -12.58 -31.36 -7.05
CA MET A 1 -11.21 -31.24 -7.57
C MET A 1 -10.90 -32.54 -8.32
N GLU A 2 -10.72 -32.49 -9.62
CA GLU A 2 -10.42 -33.66 -10.44
C GLU A 2 -8.94 -33.87 -10.69
N GLU A 3 -8.18 -32.77 -10.72
CA GLU A 3 -6.73 -32.75 -10.88
C GLU A 3 -6.06 -32.00 -9.72
N PRO A 4 -4.77 -32.28 -9.44
CA PRO A 4 -4.03 -31.53 -8.43
C PRO A 4 -3.77 -30.09 -8.88
N VAL A 5 -3.67 -29.18 -7.93
CA VAL A 5 -3.27 -27.79 -8.20
C VAL A 5 -1.89 -27.78 -8.83
N LYS A 6 -1.72 -27.15 -9.99
CA LYS A 6 -0.46 -27.14 -10.78
C LYS A 6 0.76 -26.74 -9.96
N VAL A 7 0.62 -25.70 -9.11
CA VAL A 7 1.73 -25.22 -8.25
C VAL A 7 2.15 -26.26 -7.22
N HIS A 8 1.18 -26.95 -6.59
CA HIS A 8 1.49 -28.02 -5.62
C HIS A 8 2.16 -29.21 -6.30
N LYS A 9 1.70 -29.55 -7.52
CA LYS A 9 2.35 -30.60 -8.33
C LYS A 9 3.78 -30.21 -8.66
N ALA A 10 4.03 -29.00 -9.14
CA ALA A 10 5.36 -28.49 -9.45
C ALA A 10 6.29 -28.51 -8.23
N GLN A 11 5.79 -28.09 -7.07
CA GLN A 11 6.55 -28.15 -5.81
C GLN A 11 6.93 -29.59 -5.44
N ALA A 12 5.98 -30.53 -5.53
CA ALA A 12 6.24 -31.94 -5.26
C ALA A 12 7.25 -32.55 -6.25
N MET A 13 7.19 -32.14 -7.53
CA MET A 13 8.16 -32.55 -8.56
C MET A 13 9.57 -32.00 -8.27
N CYS A 14 9.70 -30.73 -7.82
CA CYS A 14 10.99 -30.17 -7.41
C CYS A 14 11.60 -30.97 -6.26
N TYR A 15 10.83 -31.23 -5.20
CA TYR A 15 11.31 -32.03 -4.08
C TYR A 15 11.65 -33.46 -4.51
N GLY A 16 10.80 -34.08 -5.35
CA GLY A 16 11.04 -35.39 -5.90
C GLY A 16 12.35 -35.48 -6.69
N TYR A 17 12.63 -34.50 -7.54
CA TYR A 17 13.88 -34.41 -8.28
C TYR A 17 15.09 -34.29 -7.35
N ILE A 18 15.08 -33.32 -6.45
CA ILE A 18 16.19 -33.07 -5.53
C ILE A 18 16.49 -34.32 -4.69
N TYR A 19 15.46 -34.91 -4.06
CA TYR A 19 15.60 -36.08 -3.23
C TYR A 19 16.04 -37.30 -4.05
N GLY A 20 15.45 -37.50 -5.23
CA GLY A 20 15.79 -38.63 -6.09
C GLY A 20 17.26 -38.62 -6.59
N VAL A 21 17.79 -37.42 -6.87
CA VAL A 21 19.22 -37.26 -7.22
C VAL A 21 20.12 -37.52 -6.02
N GLN A 22 19.77 -37.02 -4.83
CA GLN A 22 20.54 -37.21 -3.60
C GLN A 22 20.65 -38.69 -3.21
N GLU A 23 19.55 -39.44 -3.37
CA GLU A 23 19.50 -40.87 -3.01
C GLU A 23 19.85 -41.82 -4.17
N GLY A 24 20.21 -41.28 -5.35
CA GLY A 24 20.56 -42.08 -6.51
C GLY A 24 19.45 -42.96 -7.06
N LEU A 25 18.20 -42.52 -6.93
CA LEU A 25 17.00 -43.26 -7.38
C LEU A 25 16.87 -43.18 -8.90
N SER A 26 16.28 -44.21 -9.51
CA SER A 26 15.89 -44.17 -10.93
C SER A 26 14.47 -43.66 -11.14
N LYS A 27 13.59 -43.85 -10.15
CA LYS A 27 12.19 -43.41 -10.15
C LYS A 27 11.76 -43.00 -8.74
N ILE A 28 10.81 -42.10 -8.65
CA ILE A 28 10.24 -41.63 -7.37
C ILE A 28 8.73 -41.51 -7.47
N GLY A 29 8.02 -41.87 -6.41
CA GLY A 29 6.60 -41.64 -6.25
C GLY A 29 6.34 -40.29 -5.57
N ILE A 30 5.56 -39.44 -6.21
CA ILE A 30 5.07 -38.19 -5.60
C ILE A 30 3.60 -38.33 -5.26
N GLN A 31 3.21 -37.79 -4.10
CA GLN A 31 1.82 -37.80 -3.67
C GLN A 31 1.41 -36.42 -3.17
N MET A 32 0.33 -35.89 -3.73
CA MET A 32 -0.35 -34.72 -3.20
C MET A 32 -1.62 -35.17 -2.49
N THR A 33 -1.80 -34.75 -1.25
CA THR A 33 -2.95 -35.08 -0.43
C THR A 33 -3.72 -33.80 -0.11
N TYR A 34 -5.00 -33.81 -0.45
CA TYR A 34 -5.94 -32.71 -0.13
C TYR A 34 -6.96 -33.26 0.86
N ALA A 35 -7.08 -32.61 2.01
CA ALA A 35 -8.09 -32.90 3.02
C ALA A 35 -9.08 -31.74 3.11
N ASN A 36 -10.35 -32.03 3.05
CA ASN A 36 -11.38 -31.07 3.38
C ASN A 36 -11.61 -31.16 4.89
N LEU A 37 -11.35 -30.07 5.62
CA LEU A 37 -11.40 -30.04 7.09
C LEU A 37 -12.85 -30.15 7.65
N GLU A 38 -13.85 -29.85 6.82
CA GLU A 38 -15.26 -29.90 7.25
C GLU A 38 -15.90 -31.26 7.01
N THR A 39 -15.62 -31.85 5.82
CA THR A 39 -16.20 -33.11 5.43
C THR A 39 -15.31 -34.32 5.73
N GLU A 40 -14.09 -34.06 6.21
CA GLU A 40 -13.04 -35.07 6.44
C GLU A 40 -12.69 -35.90 5.19
N VAL A 41 -13.19 -35.49 4.02
CA VAL A 41 -12.90 -36.15 2.75
C VAL A 41 -11.45 -35.90 2.35
N VAL A 42 -10.71 -36.99 2.15
CA VAL A 42 -9.30 -36.95 1.74
C VAL A 42 -9.17 -37.44 0.30
N LYS A 43 -8.62 -36.60 -0.57
CA LYS A 43 -8.29 -36.95 -1.95
C LYS A 43 -6.76 -36.99 -2.14
N ARG A 44 -6.29 -38.09 -2.76
CA ARG A 44 -4.85 -38.30 -3.02
C ARG A 44 -4.61 -38.47 -4.50
N PHE A 45 -3.64 -37.71 -5.00
CA PHE A 45 -3.13 -37.85 -6.37
C PHE A 45 -1.73 -38.43 -6.25
N ARG A 46 -1.50 -39.59 -6.88
CA ARG A 46 -0.22 -40.29 -6.87
C ARG A 46 0.27 -40.46 -8.28
N GLU A 47 1.54 -40.24 -8.46
CA GLU A 47 2.24 -40.42 -9.74
C GLU A 47 3.63 -40.96 -9.48
N VAL A 48 4.10 -41.88 -10.32
CA VAL A 48 5.50 -42.36 -10.28
C VAL A 48 6.18 -41.81 -11.52
N ILE A 49 7.25 -41.06 -11.31
CA ILE A 49 7.96 -40.35 -12.37
C ILE A 49 9.44 -40.81 -12.34
N SER A 50 10.03 -40.95 -13.51
CA SER A 50 11.47 -41.24 -13.58
C SER A 50 12.29 -39.98 -13.23
N ILE A 51 13.48 -40.21 -12.65
CA ILE A 51 14.37 -39.08 -12.34
C ILE A 51 14.82 -38.37 -13.61
N GLU A 52 14.91 -39.04 -14.73
CA GLU A 52 15.24 -38.46 -16.03
C GLU A 52 14.14 -37.49 -16.52
N GLU A 53 12.85 -37.88 -16.44
CA GLU A 53 11.75 -37.01 -16.78
C GLU A 53 11.66 -35.79 -15.84
N LEU A 54 11.89 -35.99 -14.53
CA LEU A 54 11.96 -34.89 -13.56
C LEU A 54 13.12 -33.96 -13.85
N LYS A 55 14.27 -34.48 -14.26
CA LYS A 55 15.45 -33.69 -14.65
C LYS A 55 15.16 -32.80 -15.84
N GLU A 56 14.58 -33.35 -16.92
CA GLU A 56 14.22 -32.59 -18.10
C GLU A 56 13.21 -31.46 -17.76
N TRP A 57 12.21 -31.80 -16.96
CA TRP A 57 11.21 -30.81 -16.52
C TRP A 57 11.85 -29.73 -15.63
N TYR A 58 12.70 -30.13 -14.67
CA TYR A 58 13.40 -29.22 -13.76
C TYR A 58 14.36 -28.30 -14.51
N GLN A 59 15.07 -28.85 -15.52
CA GLN A 59 15.96 -28.05 -16.37
C GLN A 59 15.17 -26.96 -17.14
N LYS A 60 14.03 -27.32 -17.73
CA LYS A 60 13.16 -26.31 -18.39
C LYS A 60 12.71 -25.22 -17.43
N LEU A 61 12.35 -25.59 -16.19
CA LEU A 61 11.99 -24.61 -15.17
C LEU A 61 13.16 -23.69 -14.83
N LEU A 62 14.37 -24.24 -14.69
CA LEU A 62 15.58 -23.45 -14.45
C LEU A 62 15.93 -22.54 -15.62
N ASP A 63 15.80 -23.02 -16.87
CA ASP A 63 16.09 -22.22 -18.06
C ASP A 63 15.15 -21.01 -18.16
N GLU A 64 13.85 -21.21 -17.86
CA GLU A 64 12.89 -20.13 -17.79
C GLU A 64 13.22 -19.11 -16.69
N TYR A 65 13.64 -19.57 -15.50
CA TYR A 65 14.05 -18.68 -14.42
C TYR A 65 15.38 -17.98 -14.69
N HIS A 66 16.30 -18.68 -15.34
CA HIS A 66 17.65 -18.15 -15.67
C HIS A 66 17.57 -16.93 -16.60
N LYS A 67 16.63 -16.89 -17.54
CA LYS A 67 16.44 -15.70 -18.41
C LYS A 67 16.14 -14.43 -17.61
N TRP A 68 15.32 -14.56 -16.53
CA TRP A 68 14.97 -13.43 -15.65
C TRP A 68 16.19 -12.97 -14.84
N LEU A 69 16.89 -13.90 -14.21
CA LEU A 69 18.06 -13.58 -13.38
C LEU A 69 19.20 -12.99 -14.22
N SER A 70 19.43 -13.53 -15.41
CA SER A 70 20.47 -13.03 -16.32
C SER A 70 20.19 -11.61 -16.76
N TYR A 71 18.94 -11.30 -17.12
CA TYR A 71 18.54 -9.94 -17.45
C TYR A 71 18.63 -9.01 -16.23
N GLN A 72 18.18 -9.45 -15.05
CA GLN A 72 18.23 -8.67 -13.83
C GLN A 72 19.67 -8.30 -13.46
N LYS A 73 20.61 -9.28 -13.53
CA LYS A 73 22.02 -9.04 -13.27
C LYS A 73 22.60 -7.99 -14.23
N LYS A 74 22.40 -8.20 -15.53
CA LYS A 74 22.85 -7.25 -16.56
C LYS A 74 22.22 -5.87 -16.35
N TRP A 75 20.92 -5.80 -16.06
CA TRP A 75 20.24 -4.54 -15.78
C TRP A 75 20.82 -3.82 -14.57
N LYS A 76 21.05 -4.52 -13.46
CA LYS A 76 21.66 -3.94 -12.25
C LYS A 76 23.06 -3.36 -12.54
N GLU A 77 23.88 -4.03 -13.34
CA GLU A 77 25.20 -3.55 -13.75
C GLU A 77 25.08 -2.26 -14.60
N GLU A 78 24.23 -2.26 -15.62
CA GLU A 78 23.98 -1.11 -16.48
C GLU A 78 23.39 0.08 -15.71
N ARG A 79 22.41 -0.19 -14.84
CA ARG A 79 21.81 0.80 -13.93
C ARG A 79 22.89 1.44 -13.07
N ASN A 80 23.63 0.65 -12.30
CA ASN A 80 24.63 1.15 -11.37
C ASN A 80 25.71 1.98 -12.10
N HIS A 81 26.16 1.52 -13.27
CA HIS A 81 27.11 2.28 -14.09
C HIS A 81 26.53 3.66 -14.49
N SER A 82 25.26 3.71 -14.93
CA SER A 82 24.62 4.97 -15.31
C SER A 82 24.46 5.96 -14.15
N LEU A 83 24.41 5.44 -12.91
CA LEU A 83 24.24 6.25 -11.70
C LEU A 83 25.54 6.85 -11.17
N GLN A 84 26.69 6.26 -11.51
CA GLN A 84 28.00 6.73 -11.02
C GLN A 84 28.35 8.14 -11.51
N SER A 85 27.99 8.46 -12.75
CA SER A 85 28.24 9.76 -13.38
C SER A 85 27.06 10.72 -13.29
N LEU A 86 25.94 10.30 -12.66
CA LEU A 86 24.75 11.13 -12.59
C LEU A 86 24.97 12.35 -11.69
N GLU A 87 24.78 13.52 -12.25
CA GLU A 87 24.84 14.80 -11.52
C GLU A 87 23.45 15.32 -11.19
N PHE A 88 23.39 16.24 -10.20
CA PHE A 88 22.13 16.92 -9.88
C PHE A 88 21.68 17.75 -11.09
N PRO A 89 20.43 17.59 -11.56
CA PRO A 89 20.03 18.10 -12.88
C PRO A 89 19.87 19.61 -12.99
N PHE A 90 19.93 20.34 -11.85
CA PHE A 90 19.71 21.78 -11.76
C PHE A 90 20.82 22.48 -11.00
N PHE A 91 20.88 23.81 -11.12
CA PHE A 91 21.67 24.60 -10.16
C PHE A 91 21.05 24.49 -8.77
N TYR A 92 21.90 24.20 -7.77
CA TYR A 92 21.44 24.10 -6.39
C TYR A 92 20.88 25.43 -5.89
N ARG A 93 19.67 25.39 -5.36
CA ARG A 93 19.11 26.49 -4.58
C ARG A 93 19.68 26.44 -3.16
N GLU A 94 19.54 27.58 -2.44
CA GLU A 94 19.93 27.64 -1.03
C GLU A 94 19.20 26.52 -0.24
N GLY A 95 19.94 25.85 0.66
CA GLY A 95 19.43 24.70 1.42
C GLY A 95 19.34 23.36 0.69
N GLN A 96 19.23 23.34 -0.65
CA GLN A 96 19.12 22.08 -1.39
C GLN A 96 20.32 21.15 -1.23
N ARG A 97 21.55 21.70 -1.29
CA ARG A 97 22.79 20.90 -1.15
C ARG A 97 22.84 20.21 0.22
N LYS A 98 22.43 20.94 1.28
CA LYS A 98 22.32 20.38 2.63
C LYS A 98 21.31 19.22 2.68
N MET A 99 20.12 19.40 2.06
CA MET A 99 19.09 18.38 1.99
C MET A 99 19.57 17.14 1.26
N VAL A 100 20.12 17.28 0.05
CA VAL A 100 20.67 16.18 -0.77
C VAL A 100 21.73 15.40 -0.01
N SER A 101 22.70 16.08 0.61
CA SER A 101 23.76 15.47 1.40
C SER A 101 23.18 14.71 2.61
N SER A 102 22.24 15.31 3.35
CA SER A 102 21.65 14.70 4.54
C SER A 102 20.85 13.44 4.20
N VAL A 103 20.08 13.46 3.11
CA VAL A 103 19.35 12.26 2.63
C VAL A 103 20.31 11.15 2.26
N TYR A 104 21.35 11.47 1.48
CA TYR A 104 22.35 10.49 1.08
C TYR A 104 23.06 9.84 2.27
N HIS A 105 23.47 10.64 3.26
CA HIS A 105 24.12 10.12 4.48
C HIS A 105 23.16 9.31 5.35
N ALA A 106 21.90 9.70 5.48
CA ALA A 106 20.91 8.95 6.23
C ALA A 106 20.68 7.55 5.61
N ILE A 107 20.56 7.48 4.29
CA ILE A 107 20.41 6.21 3.57
C ILE A 107 21.67 5.34 3.75
N GLY A 108 22.86 5.94 3.60
CA GLY A 108 24.13 5.25 3.78
C GLY A 108 24.32 4.69 5.19
N ALA A 109 23.84 5.41 6.20
CA ALA A 109 23.90 5.02 7.60
C ALA A 109 22.74 4.09 8.04
N SER A 110 21.82 3.73 7.15
CA SER A 110 20.60 2.94 7.46
C SER A 110 19.75 3.59 8.57
N ARG A 111 19.60 4.93 8.49
CA ARG A 111 18.88 5.76 9.47
C ARG A 111 17.60 6.33 8.88
N GLN A 112 16.73 6.77 9.76
CA GLN A 112 15.55 7.57 9.41
C GLN A 112 15.89 9.06 9.53
N ILE A 113 15.34 9.89 8.65
CA ILE A 113 15.53 11.34 8.66
C ILE A 113 14.20 12.07 8.46
N PHE A 114 14.00 13.12 9.26
CA PHE A 114 12.86 14.03 9.19
C PHE A 114 13.32 15.36 8.62
N ILE A 115 12.67 15.80 7.54
CA ILE A 115 13.05 17.00 6.80
C ILE A 115 11.88 17.97 6.74
N GLN A 116 11.99 19.08 7.44
CA GLN A 116 11.12 20.22 7.21
C GLN A 116 11.74 21.08 6.12
N ALA A 117 11.06 21.17 4.98
CA ALA A 117 11.55 21.94 3.85
C ALA A 117 10.36 22.68 3.19
N PRO A 118 10.42 24.03 3.11
CA PRO A 118 9.31 24.82 2.57
C PRO A 118 9.03 24.49 1.10
N THR A 119 7.88 24.97 0.61
CA THR A 119 7.54 24.87 -0.82
C THR A 119 8.55 25.65 -1.66
N GLY A 120 8.78 25.20 -2.89
CA GLY A 120 9.70 25.84 -3.83
C GLY A 120 11.18 25.47 -3.68
N VAL A 121 11.57 24.75 -2.61
CA VAL A 121 12.95 24.29 -2.43
C VAL A 121 13.32 23.09 -3.32
N GLY A 122 12.34 22.48 -4.00
CA GLY A 122 12.56 21.30 -4.85
C GLY A 122 12.74 19.99 -4.07
N LYS A 123 11.89 19.76 -3.06
CA LYS A 123 11.91 18.58 -2.18
C LYS A 123 12.02 17.26 -2.93
N THR A 124 11.17 17.05 -3.93
CA THR A 124 11.07 15.80 -4.69
C THR A 124 12.41 15.42 -5.33
N MET A 125 13.02 16.34 -6.08
CA MET A 125 14.32 16.09 -6.70
C MET A 125 15.44 15.94 -5.66
N SER A 126 15.38 16.71 -4.58
CA SER A 126 16.37 16.68 -3.49
C SER A 126 16.30 15.44 -2.61
N THR A 127 15.24 14.62 -2.74
CA THR A 127 15.12 13.30 -2.09
C THR A 127 15.34 12.14 -3.06
N ILE A 128 14.80 12.22 -4.28
CA ILE A 128 14.95 11.16 -5.30
C ILE A 128 16.39 11.04 -5.76
N PHE A 129 17.06 12.15 -6.13
CA PHE A 129 18.43 12.13 -6.64
C PHE A 129 19.41 11.44 -5.67
N PRO A 130 19.52 11.84 -4.39
CA PRO A 130 20.45 11.19 -3.47
C PRO A 130 20.08 9.74 -3.17
N ALA A 131 18.78 9.38 -3.20
CA ALA A 131 18.35 8.00 -3.03
C ALA A 131 18.78 7.13 -4.21
N VAL A 132 18.58 7.60 -5.44
CA VAL A 132 19.03 6.91 -6.66
C VAL A 132 20.56 6.74 -6.65
N ARG A 133 21.31 7.77 -6.27
CA ARG A 133 22.78 7.70 -6.11
C ARG A 133 23.18 6.64 -5.07
N ALA A 134 22.52 6.63 -3.92
CA ALA A 134 22.78 5.64 -2.86
C ALA A 134 22.51 4.20 -3.33
N VAL A 135 21.44 3.98 -4.08
CA VAL A 135 21.13 2.67 -4.70
C VAL A 135 22.23 2.28 -5.70
N GLY A 136 22.70 3.21 -6.53
CA GLY A 136 23.79 2.96 -7.49
C GLY A 136 25.10 2.54 -6.84
N GLU A 137 25.31 2.90 -5.58
CA GLU A 137 26.47 2.54 -4.76
C GLU A 137 26.23 1.33 -3.84
N GLY A 138 25.12 0.62 -4.02
CA GLY A 138 24.77 -0.56 -3.21
C GLY A 138 24.27 -0.25 -1.80
N LYS A 139 23.87 1.00 -1.54
CA LYS A 139 23.32 1.43 -0.24
C LYS A 139 21.79 1.31 -0.17
N GLY A 140 21.21 0.46 -1.00
CA GLY A 140 19.79 0.17 -1.11
C GLY A 140 19.50 -0.57 -2.41
N GLU A 141 18.32 -1.16 -2.54
CA GLU A 141 17.92 -1.88 -3.76
C GLU A 141 16.74 -1.21 -4.45
N THR A 142 15.64 -1.04 -3.75
CA THR A 142 14.38 -0.53 -4.31
C THR A 142 13.92 0.71 -3.55
N ILE A 143 13.54 1.74 -4.30
CA ILE A 143 12.97 2.97 -3.73
C ILE A 143 11.45 2.84 -3.71
N PHE A 144 10.82 3.06 -2.56
CA PHE A 144 9.39 3.27 -2.41
C PHE A 144 9.12 4.76 -2.21
N TYR A 145 8.59 5.42 -3.25
CA TYR A 145 8.14 6.80 -3.15
C TYR A 145 6.66 6.83 -2.78
N LEU A 146 6.37 7.30 -1.58
CA LEU A 146 5.05 7.22 -0.95
C LEU A 146 4.37 8.57 -0.91
N THR A 147 3.15 8.65 -1.41
CA THR A 147 2.35 9.88 -1.42
C THR A 147 0.86 9.62 -1.49
N ALA A 148 0.07 10.38 -0.73
CA ALA A 148 -1.39 10.26 -0.71
C ALA A 148 -2.10 10.99 -1.88
N LYS A 149 -1.40 11.89 -2.61
CA LYS A 149 -2.02 12.77 -3.61
C LYS A 149 -1.59 12.43 -5.04
N THR A 150 -2.54 12.45 -5.96
CA THR A 150 -2.27 12.20 -7.40
C THR A 150 -1.28 13.22 -7.98
N ILE A 151 -1.39 14.50 -7.61
CA ILE A 151 -0.49 15.57 -8.11
C ILE A 151 0.96 15.30 -7.70
N THR A 152 1.22 14.97 -6.44
CA THR A 152 2.58 14.68 -5.97
C THR A 152 3.15 13.41 -6.60
N ARG A 153 2.29 12.47 -6.98
CA ARG A 153 2.64 11.28 -7.75
C ARG A 153 3.18 11.62 -9.14
N THR A 154 2.51 12.55 -9.85
CA THR A 154 2.97 13.07 -11.14
C THR A 154 4.30 13.79 -11.03
N VAL A 155 4.48 14.63 -10.00
CA VAL A 155 5.75 15.33 -9.75
C VAL A 155 6.91 14.36 -9.50
N ALA A 156 6.65 13.24 -8.79
CA ALA A 156 7.66 12.20 -8.61
C ALA A 156 8.02 11.50 -9.93
N GLN A 157 7.02 11.18 -10.77
CA GLN A 157 7.26 10.62 -12.10
C GLN A 157 8.13 11.57 -12.96
N GLU A 158 7.77 12.85 -13.00
CA GLU A 158 8.53 13.87 -13.72
C GLU A 158 9.97 13.99 -13.22
N ALA A 159 10.19 13.89 -11.91
CA ALA A 159 11.54 13.93 -11.35
C ALA A 159 12.41 12.74 -11.82
N PHE A 160 11.84 11.53 -11.90
CA PHE A 160 12.53 10.38 -12.49
C PHE A 160 12.79 10.57 -13.99
N GLU A 161 11.85 11.18 -14.75
CA GLU A 161 12.06 11.47 -16.17
C GLU A 161 13.21 12.46 -16.39
N VAL A 162 13.24 13.55 -15.64
CA VAL A 162 14.35 14.54 -15.70
C VAL A 162 15.71 13.87 -15.48
N LEU A 163 15.79 12.95 -14.51
CA LEU A 163 17.03 12.20 -14.28
C LEU A 163 17.32 11.23 -15.44
N ARG A 164 16.30 10.63 -16.05
CA ARG A 164 16.44 9.74 -17.20
C ARG A 164 16.96 10.48 -18.42
N GLU A 165 16.49 11.69 -18.67
CA GLU A 165 17.01 12.61 -19.72
C GLU A 165 18.50 12.97 -19.50
N LYS A 166 18.98 12.91 -18.25
CA LYS A 166 20.39 13.09 -17.89
C LYS A 166 21.21 11.80 -17.97
N GLY A 167 20.66 10.73 -18.54
CA GLY A 167 21.36 9.46 -18.79
C GLY A 167 21.15 8.38 -17.72
N MET A 168 20.28 8.62 -16.74
CA MET A 168 19.93 7.60 -15.74
C MET A 168 19.17 6.44 -16.38
N LYS A 169 19.65 5.20 -16.17
CA LYS A 169 18.90 3.98 -16.44
C LYS A 169 18.19 3.54 -15.16
N TYR A 170 16.87 3.62 -15.13
CA TYR A 170 16.09 3.31 -13.92
C TYR A 170 14.65 2.90 -14.29
N LYS A 171 14.18 1.81 -13.75
CA LYS A 171 12.84 1.28 -13.99
C LYS A 171 11.90 1.71 -12.87
N VAL A 172 10.80 2.37 -13.25
CA VAL A 172 9.87 2.98 -12.28
C VAL A 172 8.44 2.56 -12.58
N VAL A 173 7.77 1.94 -11.63
CA VAL A 173 6.34 1.62 -11.70
C VAL A 173 5.53 2.55 -10.80
N THR A 174 4.38 2.98 -11.30
CA THR A 174 3.39 3.71 -10.51
C THR A 174 2.17 2.82 -10.26
N ILE A 175 1.99 2.41 -9.02
CA ILE A 175 0.81 1.62 -8.64
C ILE A 175 -0.42 2.52 -8.61
N THR A 176 -1.40 2.14 -9.40
CA THR A 176 -2.72 2.78 -9.46
C THR A 176 -3.76 1.87 -8.82
N ALA A 177 -4.74 2.45 -8.13
CA ALA A 177 -5.81 1.69 -7.49
C ALA A 177 -6.54 0.79 -8.48
N LYS A 178 -6.96 -0.38 -8.00
CA LYS A 178 -7.56 -1.45 -8.80
C LYS A 178 -8.74 -0.98 -9.64
N GLU A 179 -9.63 -0.18 -9.05
CA GLU A 179 -10.83 0.35 -9.70
C GLU A 179 -10.48 1.27 -10.89
N LYS A 180 -9.32 1.94 -10.84
CA LYS A 180 -8.85 2.81 -11.92
C LYS A 180 -8.09 2.07 -13.04
N LEU A 181 -7.55 0.90 -12.73
CA LEU A 181 -6.84 0.05 -13.70
C LEU A 181 -7.75 -0.96 -14.38
N CYS A 182 -8.75 -1.48 -13.68
CA CYS A 182 -9.64 -2.52 -14.16
C CYS A 182 -10.30 -2.14 -15.48
N PHE A 183 -10.47 -3.13 -16.37
CA PHE A 183 -11.19 -2.97 -17.63
C PHE A 183 -12.70 -3.20 -17.49
N MET A 184 -13.11 -3.85 -16.38
CA MET A 184 -14.50 -4.19 -16.11
C MET A 184 -15.18 -3.07 -15.33
N ASP A 185 -16.46 -2.83 -15.60
CA ASP A 185 -17.27 -1.86 -14.87
C ASP A 185 -17.50 -2.32 -13.42
N GLU A 186 -17.63 -3.63 -13.22
CA GLU A 186 -17.70 -4.26 -11.89
C GLU A 186 -16.46 -5.11 -11.63
N THR A 187 -15.83 -4.94 -10.45
CA THR A 187 -14.63 -5.68 -10.06
C THR A 187 -14.93 -7.08 -9.54
N LYS A 188 -15.52 -7.94 -10.37
CA LYS A 188 -15.70 -9.38 -10.08
C LYS A 188 -14.46 -10.14 -10.57
N CYS A 189 -13.54 -10.47 -9.64
CA CYS A 189 -12.19 -10.93 -9.95
C CYS A 189 -12.08 -12.48 -9.97
N ASP A 190 -13.05 -13.16 -10.51
CA ASP A 190 -13.01 -14.61 -10.69
C ASP A 190 -12.94 -14.99 -12.19
N PRO A 191 -12.43 -16.21 -12.52
CA PRO A 191 -12.25 -16.64 -13.91
C PRO A 191 -13.57 -16.87 -14.69
N VAL A 192 -14.71 -16.91 -14.01
CA VAL A 192 -16.02 -17.10 -14.65
C VAL A 192 -16.52 -15.77 -15.22
N HIS A 193 -16.40 -14.69 -14.41
CA HIS A 193 -16.95 -13.37 -14.74
C HIS A 193 -15.93 -12.43 -15.39
N CYS A 194 -14.63 -12.61 -15.12
CA CYS A 194 -13.59 -11.73 -15.65
C CYS A 194 -12.72 -12.44 -16.70
N PRO A 195 -12.76 -12.03 -17.98
CA PRO A 195 -11.93 -12.62 -19.03
C PRO A 195 -10.43 -12.42 -18.79
N TYR A 196 -10.04 -11.34 -18.11
CA TYR A 196 -8.65 -11.05 -17.77
C TYR A 196 -8.14 -11.85 -16.56
N ALA A 197 -9.03 -12.39 -15.72
CA ALA A 197 -8.67 -13.32 -14.66
C ALA A 197 -8.55 -14.74 -15.19
N ARG A 198 -9.32 -15.08 -16.25
CA ARG A 198 -9.27 -16.40 -16.88
C ARG A 198 -7.96 -16.64 -17.59
N GLY A 199 -7.19 -17.63 -17.10
CA GLY A 199 -5.86 -17.96 -17.63
C GLY A 199 -4.80 -16.85 -17.40
N HIS A 200 -5.02 -15.97 -16.45
CA HIS A 200 -4.06 -14.92 -16.08
C HIS A 200 -2.67 -15.48 -15.77
N PHE A 201 -2.62 -16.48 -14.91
CA PHE A 201 -1.36 -17.09 -14.48
C PHE A 201 -0.59 -17.84 -15.58
N ASP A 202 -1.27 -18.20 -16.68
CA ASP A 202 -0.61 -18.84 -17.82
C ASP A 202 0.10 -17.83 -18.73
N ARG A 203 -0.23 -16.52 -18.63
CA ARG A 203 0.26 -15.46 -19.55
C ARG A 203 1.00 -14.32 -18.85
N VAL A 204 0.76 -14.10 -17.56
CA VAL A 204 1.27 -12.92 -16.86
C VAL A 204 2.79 -12.84 -16.82
N ASN A 205 3.48 -13.97 -16.69
CA ASN A 205 4.95 -13.98 -16.65
C ASN A 205 5.55 -13.47 -17.96
N ASP A 206 5.04 -13.92 -19.11
CA ASP A 206 5.54 -13.46 -20.41
C ASP A 206 5.18 -11.99 -20.65
N ALA A 207 3.96 -11.56 -20.26
CA ALA A 207 3.54 -10.17 -20.32
C ALA A 207 4.44 -9.25 -19.49
N VAL A 208 4.78 -9.65 -18.27
CA VAL A 208 5.68 -8.91 -17.38
C VAL A 208 7.10 -8.89 -17.92
N TYR A 209 7.62 -10.04 -18.38
CA TYR A 209 8.97 -10.13 -18.91
C TYR A 209 9.16 -9.26 -20.15
N GLU A 210 8.23 -9.32 -21.10
CA GLU A 210 8.27 -8.45 -22.29
C GLU A 210 8.27 -6.97 -21.88
N LEU A 211 7.34 -6.56 -21.02
CA LEU A 211 7.23 -5.17 -20.60
C LEU A 211 8.48 -4.71 -19.85
N TRP A 212 8.97 -5.55 -18.92
CA TRP A 212 10.15 -5.27 -18.11
C TRP A 212 11.43 -5.12 -18.94
N THR A 213 11.58 -5.90 -20.02
CA THR A 213 12.76 -5.87 -20.87
C THR A 213 12.74 -4.77 -21.92
N THR A 214 11.55 -4.25 -22.29
CA THR A 214 11.38 -3.31 -23.39
C THR A 214 11.17 -1.87 -22.95
N LYS A 215 10.61 -1.63 -21.75
CA LYS A 215 10.31 -0.29 -21.25
C LYS A 215 11.01 -0.03 -19.91
N SER A 216 11.00 1.23 -19.45
CA SER A 216 11.57 1.64 -18.14
C SER A 216 10.63 2.52 -17.33
N ARG A 217 9.53 2.99 -17.92
CA ARG A 217 8.45 3.72 -17.27
C ARG A 217 7.18 2.92 -17.39
N TYR A 218 6.54 2.65 -16.25
CA TYR A 218 5.34 1.83 -16.15
C TYR A 218 4.26 2.60 -15.42
N ASP A 219 3.62 3.49 -16.15
CA ASP A 219 2.44 4.24 -15.72
C ASP A 219 1.15 3.48 -16.04
N ARG A 220 0.01 4.11 -15.72
CA ARG A 220 -1.32 3.52 -15.92
C ARG A 220 -1.56 3.09 -17.37
N GLU A 221 -1.18 3.93 -18.32
CA GLU A 221 -1.42 3.69 -19.76
C GLU A 221 -0.59 2.53 -20.25
N THR A 222 0.70 2.56 -19.98
CA THR A 222 1.65 1.48 -20.33
C THR A 222 1.22 0.12 -19.76
N ILE A 223 0.76 0.09 -18.51
CA ILE A 223 0.26 -1.13 -17.86
C ILE A 223 -1.01 -1.63 -18.56
N ARG A 224 -1.95 -0.73 -18.87
CA ARG A 224 -3.21 -1.12 -19.55
C ARG A 224 -2.96 -1.65 -20.95
N GLU A 225 -2.15 -0.97 -21.75
CA GLU A 225 -1.77 -1.42 -23.12
C GLU A 225 -1.20 -2.84 -23.12
N GLN A 226 -0.26 -3.12 -22.20
CA GLN A 226 0.36 -4.43 -22.11
C GLN A 226 -0.62 -5.49 -21.62
N ALA A 227 -1.43 -5.16 -20.60
CA ALA A 227 -2.42 -6.08 -20.05
C ALA A 227 -3.52 -6.44 -21.06
N GLU A 228 -3.95 -5.48 -21.89
CA GLU A 228 -4.90 -5.73 -22.97
C GLU A 228 -4.31 -6.62 -24.07
N LYS A 229 -3.07 -6.34 -24.47
CA LYS A 229 -2.33 -7.15 -25.46
C LYS A 229 -2.25 -8.62 -25.04
N TRP A 230 -1.96 -8.87 -23.77
CA TRP A 230 -1.76 -10.21 -23.24
C TRP A 230 -3.02 -10.82 -22.60
N GLN A 231 -4.15 -10.10 -22.58
CA GLN A 231 -5.40 -10.53 -21.94
C GLN A 231 -5.19 -10.97 -20.50
N VAL A 232 -4.48 -10.16 -19.69
CA VAL A 232 -4.21 -10.38 -18.27
C VAL A 232 -4.79 -9.26 -17.41
N CYS A 233 -4.98 -9.51 -16.12
CA CYS A 233 -5.43 -8.47 -15.19
C CYS A 233 -4.38 -7.36 -15.06
N PRO A 234 -4.68 -6.10 -15.40
CA PRO A 234 -3.71 -5.01 -15.36
C PRO A 234 -3.23 -4.72 -13.94
N PHE A 235 -4.07 -4.88 -12.92
CA PHE A 235 -3.70 -4.64 -11.54
C PHE A 235 -2.73 -5.69 -11.02
N GLU A 236 -3.04 -6.97 -11.18
CA GLU A 236 -2.15 -8.07 -10.75
C GLU A 236 -0.84 -8.05 -11.52
N MET A 237 -0.87 -7.81 -12.84
CA MET A 237 0.35 -7.65 -13.65
C MET A 237 1.22 -6.49 -13.16
N CYS A 238 0.61 -5.35 -12.77
CA CYS A 238 1.34 -4.22 -12.19
C CYS A 238 2.03 -4.60 -10.87
N LEU A 239 1.35 -5.38 -10.02
CA LEU A 239 1.91 -5.88 -8.77
C LEU A 239 3.05 -6.89 -9.01
N ASP A 240 2.92 -7.78 -10.00
CA ASP A 240 3.98 -8.73 -10.37
C ASP A 240 5.21 -7.99 -10.92
N LEU A 241 5.00 -6.99 -11.79
CA LEU A 241 6.05 -6.14 -12.33
C LEU A 241 6.81 -5.39 -11.23
N SER A 242 6.12 -4.99 -10.15
CA SER A 242 6.73 -4.21 -9.06
C SER A 242 7.91 -4.92 -8.39
N LEU A 243 8.00 -6.26 -8.47
CA LEU A 243 9.11 -7.06 -7.95
C LEU A 243 10.41 -6.91 -8.76
N TRP A 244 10.34 -6.41 -9.99
CA TRP A 244 11.43 -6.37 -10.95
C TRP A 244 11.94 -4.96 -11.26
N VAL A 245 11.39 -3.95 -10.62
CA VAL A 245 11.72 -2.54 -10.87
C VAL A 245 12.62 -1.95 -9.79
N ASP A 246 13.21 -0.81 -10.10
CA ASP A 246 14.13 -0.10 -9.22
C ASP A 246 13.41 0.88 -8.28
N ALA A 247 12.23 1.38 -8.70
CA ALA A 247 11.39 2.22 -7.85
C ALA A 247 9.89 1.94 -8.03
N VAL A 248 9.16 2.07 -6.93
CA VAL A 248 7.71 1.95 -6.84
C VAL A 248 7.15 3.27 -6.31
N ILE A 249 6.31 3.93 -7.10
CA ILE A 249 5.54 5.11 -6.66
C ILE A 249 4.14 4.63 -6.29
N CYS A 250 3.73 4.82 -5.03
CA CYS A 250 2.43 4.34 -4.56
C CYS A 250 1.87 5.18 -3.41
N ASP A 251 0.63 4.88 -3.02
CA ASP A 251 0.00 5.43 -1.82
C ASP A 251 0.60 4.79 -0.55
N TYR A 252 0.52 5.51 0.58
CA TYR A 252 0.95 5.02 1.90
C TYR A 252 0.35 3.67 2.27
N ASN A 253 -0.91 3.41 1.87
CA ASN A 253 -1.63 2.18 2.17
C ASN A 253 -0.90 0.95 1.65
N TYR A 254 -0.24 1.04 0.51
CA TYR A 254 0.50 -0.09 -0.07
C TYR A 254 1.74 -0.52 0.74
N VAL A 255 2.16 0.30 1.70
CA VAL A 255 3.24 -0.04 2.64
C VAL A 255 2.72 -0.28 4.04
N PHE A 256 1.85 0.59 4.55
CA PHE A 256 1.54 0.68 5.99
C PHE A 256 0.18 0.11 6.39
N ASP A 257 -0.77 -0.08 5.48
CA ASP A 257 -2.09 -0.58 5.84
C ASP A 257 -2.05 -2.08 6.16
N PRO A 258 -2.54 -2.53 7.33
CA PRO A 258 -2.46 -3.93 7.75
C PRO A 258 -3.19 -4.89 6.80
N THR A 259 -4.16 -4.41 6.02
CA THR A 259 -4.99 -5.24 5.13
C THR A 259 -4.61 -5.11 3.65
N VAL A 260 -4.10 -3.94 3.23
CA VAL A 260 -3.86 -3.58 1.82
C VAL A 260 -2.39 -3.61 1.43
N HIS A 261 -1.47 -3.58 2.40
CA HIS A 261 -0.03 -3.54 2.11
C HIS A 261 0.43 -4.62 1.12
N LEU A 262 1.47 -4.32 0.38
CA LEU A 262 2.07 -5.24 -0.59
C LEU A 262 2.75 -6.41 0.14
N LYS A 263 2.01 -7.50 0.36
CA LYS A 263 2.49 -8.70 1.07
C LYS A 263 3.76 -9.28 0.47
N ARG A 264 4.00 -9.07 -0.83
CA ARG A 264 5.21 -9.49 -1.56
C ARG A 264 6.48 -8.83 -1.00
N PHE A 265 6.37 -7.60 -0.46
CA PHE A 265 7.48 -6.83 0.11
C PHE A 265 7.40 -6.73 1.64
N PHE A 266 6.18 -6.68 2.17
CA PHE A 266 5.92 -6.32 3.57
C PHE A 266 5.12 -7.40 4.32
N GLY A 267 4.95 -8.59 3.75
CA GLY A 267 4.34 -9.73 4.43
C GLY A 267 5.20 -10.27 5.57
N GLU A 268 4.74 -11.30 6.24
CA GLU A 268 5.46 -11.98 7.30
C GLU A 268 6.76 -12.60 6.75
N GLY A 269 7.87 -12.36 7.43
CA GLY A 269 9.19 -12.81 6.97
C GLY A 269 9.76 -12.09 5.74
N ALA A 270 9.02 -11.17 5.12
CA ALA A 270 9.49 -10.37 4.00
C ALA A 270 10.19 -9.10 4.49
N GLY A 271 11.15 -8.63 3.68
CA GLY A 271 11.92 -7.41 3.89
C GLY A 271 13.04 -7.31 2.86
N GLY A 272 13.69 -6.15 2.78
CA GLY A 272 14.78 -5.92 1.84
C GLY A 272 15.49 -4.59 2.07
N ASP A 273 16.48 -4.30 1.25
CA ASP A 273 17.21 -3.03 1.30
C ASP A 273 16.38 -1.88 0.68
N TYR A 274 15.14 -1.70 1.18
CA TYR A 274 14.21 -0.69 0.69
C TYR A 274 14.52 0.69 1.25
N VAL A 275 14.42 1.72 0.40
CA VAL A 275 14.52 3.12 0.78
C VAL A 275 13.15 3.76 0.65
N PHE A 276 12.55 4.17 1.77
CA PHE A 276 11.26 4.84 1.77
C PHE A 276 11.44 6.36 1.64
N LEU A 277 10.84 6.96 0.62
CA LEU A 277 10.74 8.40 0.44
C LEU A 277 9.28 8.81 0.69
N ILE A 278 9.00 9.40 1.84
CA ILE A 278 7.65 9.65 2.34
C ILE A 278 7.34 11.14 2.17
N ASP A 279 6.66 11.45 1.07
CA ASP A 279 6.30 12.82 0.71
C ASP A 279 5.04 13.27 1.46
N GLU A 280 4.98 14.57 1.77
CA GLU A 280 3.94 15.17 2.60
C GLU A 280 3.68 14.37 3.89
N ALA A 281 4.77 13.96 4.54
CA ALA A 281 4.77 13.03 5.68
C ALA A 281 3.88 13.46 6.85
N HIS A 282 3.51 14.76 6.95
CA HIS A 282 2.54 15.22 7.94
C HIS A 282 1.17 14.54 7.80
N ASN A 283 0.77 14.17 6.57
CA ASN A 283 -0.49 13.45 6.33
C ASN A 283 -0.42 12.00 6.84
N LEU A 284 0.77 11.40 6.91
CA LEU A 284 0.89 10.01 7.35
C LEU A 284 0.49 9.83 8.83
N ALA A 285 0.58 10.87 9.66
CA ALA A 285 0.14 10.80 11.06
C ALA A 285 -1.37 10.54 11.16
N GLU A 286 -2.20 11.29 10.44
CA GLU A 286 -3.65 11.08 10.42
C GLU A 286 -4.02 9.80 9.67
N ARG A 287 -3.40 9.55 8.51
CA ARG A 287 -3.61 8.31 7.76
C ARG A 287 -3.23 7.07 8.57
N GLY A 288 -2.15 7.13 9.36
CA GLY A 288 -1.77 6.05 10.27
C GLY A 288 -2.84 5.81 11.34
N ARG A 289 -3.36 6.87 11.96
CA ARG A 289 -4.49 6.75 12.89
C ARG A 289 -5.71 6.09 12.24
N GLU A 290 -6.07 6.50 11.02
CA GLU A 290 -7.18 5.91 10.27
C GLU A 290 -6.94 4.43 9.96
N MET A 291 -5.76 4.07 9.43
CA MET A 291 -5.39 2.68 9.06
C MET A 291 -5.44 1.71 10.24
N TYR A 292 -5.05 2.19 11.42
CA TYR A 292 -4.97 1.39 12.64
C TYR A 292 -6.14 1.63 13.61
N SER A 293 -7.22 2.24 13.14
CA SER A 293 -8.47 2.38 13.89
C SER A 293 -9.61 1.60 13.24
N ALA A 294 -10.56 1.16 14.07
CA ALA A 294 -11.74 0.47 13.58
C ALA A 294 -12.97 0.85 14.39
N SER A 295 -14.14 0.69 13.81
CA SER A 295 -15.40 0.91 14.51
C SER A 295 -16.48 -0.06 14.09
N ILE A 296 -17.39 -0.38 15.03
CA ILE A 296 -18.63 -1.10 14.75
C ILE A 296 -19.80 -0.19 15.04
N CYS A 297 -20.66 0.00 14.04
CA CYS A 297 -21.89 0.76 14.13
C CYS A 297 -23.06 -0.15 14.53
N ARG A 298 -23.80 0.24 15.57
CA ARG A 298 -24.95 -0.52 16.05
C ARG A 298 -26.07 -0.59 15.03
N GLU A 299 -26.37 0.52 14.36
CA GLU A 299 -27.46 0.64 13.38
C GLU A 299 -27.18 -0.24 12.16
N ASP A 300 -25.93 -0.39 11.75
CA ASP A 300 -25.53 -1.31 10.68
C ASP A 300 -25.74 -2.78 11.11
N ALA A 301 -25.37 -3.15 12.33
CA ALA A 301 -25.64 -4.47 12.88
C ALA A 301 -27.14 -4.80 12.89
N VAL A 302 -27.99 -3.83 13.25
CA VAL A 302 -29.46 -3.99 13.25
C VAL A 302 -30.01 -4.15 11.82
N ARG A 303 -29.49 -3.39 10.84
CA ARG A 303 -29.91 -3.50 9.44
C ARG A 303 -29.55 -4.87 8.88
N VAL A 304 -28.30 -5.29 9.03
CA VAL A 304 -27.82 -6.59 8.57
C VAL A 304 -28.57 -7.74 9.26
N ARG A 305 -28.84 -7.62 10.56
CA ARG A 305 -29.67 -8.59 11.27
C ARG A 305 -31.03 -8.79 10.63
N LYS A 306 -31.71 -7.71 10.20
CA LYS A 306 -33.03 -7.82 9.53
C LYS A 306 -32.93 -8.59 8.21
N VAL A 307 -31.92 -8.30 7.40
CA VAL A 307 -31.67 -8.98 6.11
C VAL A 307 -31.40 -10.47 6.32
N MET A 308 -30.64 -10.84 7.37
CA MET A 308 -30.23 -12.22 7.64
C MET A 308 -31.29 -13.07 8.38
N LYS A 309 -32.46 -12.50 8.71
CA LYS A 309 -33.46 -13.16 9.55
C LYS A 309 -33.87 -14.55 9.03
N GLU A 310 -34.16 -14.64 7.74
CA GLU A 310 -34.64 -15.87 7.10
C GLU A 310 -33.51 -16.68 6.46
N ARG A 311 -32.42 -15.98 6.07
CA ARG A 311 -31.30 -16.59 5.33
C ARG A 311 -30.30 -17.31 6.24
N ALA A 312 -30.04 -16.79 7.44
CA ALA A 312 -29.01 -17.28 8.36
C ALA A 312 -29.46 -17.19 9.84
N PRO A 313 -30.26 -18.13 10.34
CA PRO A 313 -30.82 -18.07 11.71
C PRO A 313 -29.78 -18.01 12.84
N ARG A 314 -28.58 -18.61 12.63
CA ARG A 314 -27.48 -18.56 13.61
C ARG A 314 -26.85 -17.17 13.65
N LEU A 315 -26.54 -16.62 12.49
CA LEU A 315 -26.01 -15.26 12.34
C LEU A 315 -27.00 -14.22 12.88
N TYR A 316 -28.30 -14.36 12.57
CA TYR A 316 -29.36 -13.50 13.13
C TYR A 316 -29.35 -13.44 14.65
N ARG A 317 -29.16 -14.61 15.32
CA ARG A 317 -29.08 -14.69 16.82
C ARG A 317 -27.81 -14.04 17.34
N SER A 318 -26.67 -14.27 16.70
CA SER A 318 -25.38 -13.69 17.11
C SER A 318 -25.39 -12.17 16.94
N LEU A 319 -25.93 -11.66 15.83
CA LEU A 319 -26.15 -10.20 15.62
C LEU A 319 -27.13 -9.61 16.67
N GLY A 320 -28.14 -10.37 17.09
CA GLY A 320 -29.04 -9.95 18.16
C GLY A 320 -28.35 -9.80 19.53
N LYS A 321 -27.36 -10.67 19.80
CA LYS A 321 -26.54 -10.55 21.01
C LYS A 321 -25.63 -9.32 20.93
N LEU A 322 -25.01 -9.07 19.78
CA LEU A 322 -24.18 -7.89 19.53
C LEU A 322 -25.00 -6.59 19.69
N ASP A 323 -26.17 -6.51 19.06
CA ASP A 323 -27.08 -5.36 19.20
C ASP A 323 -27.43 -5.09 20.67
N LYS A 324 -27.73 -6.14 21.44
CA LYS A 324 -28.03 -5.99 22.87
C LYS A 324 -26.86 -5.41 23.65
N GLN A 325 -25.66 -5.91 23.45
CA GLN A 325 -24.45 -5.42 24.11
C GLN A 325 -24.14 -3.96 23.74
N LEU A 326 -24.25 -3.61 22.44
CA LEU A 326 -24.04 -2.24 21.97
C LEU A 326 -25.13 -1.30 22.52
N LYS A 327 -26.37 -1.77 22.63
CA LYS A 327 -27.46 -0.99 23.23
C LYS A 327 -27.23 -0.73 24.73
N GLU A 328 -26.72 -1.70 25.48
CA GLU A 328 -26.38 -1.54 26.88
C GLU A 328 -25.30 -0.44 27.03
N LEU A 329 -24.25 -0.46 26.22
CA LEU A 329 -23.24 0.61 26.19
C LEU A 329 -23.83 1.96 25.80
N GLN A 330 -24.78 2.01 24.87
CA GLN A 330 -25.42 3.25 24.42
C GLN A 330 -26.22 3.91 25.55
N VAL A 331 -26.87 3.13 26.41
CA VAL A 331 -27.63 3.66 27.56
C VAL A 331 -26.73 4.39 28.53
N ASP A 332 -25.52 3.86 28.76
CA ASP A 332 -24.53 4.43 29.68
C ASP A 332 -23.71 5.56 29.02
N CYS A 333 -23.83 5.72 27.70
CA CYS A 333 -23.07 6.68 26.91
C CYS A 333 -23.80 8.01 26.81
N GLY A 334 -23.19 9.09 27.30
CA GLY A 334 -23.62 10.45 26.95
C GLY A 334 -23.19 10.79 25.51
N ASN A 335 -22.33 11.77 25.32
CA ASN A 335 -21.73 12.03 24.03
C ASN A 335 -20.67 10.97 23.69
N TYR A 336 -19.84 10.61 24.66
CA TYR A 336 -18.85 9.54 24.55
C TYR A 336 -18.63 8.83 25.91
N LEU A 337 -18.16 7.60 25.86
CA LEU A 337 -17.83 6.77 27.02
C LEU A 337 -16.50 6.06 26.76
N VAL A 338 -15.45 6.39 27.51
CA VAL A 338 -14.17 5.69 27.44
C VAL A 338 -14.28 4.37 28.19
N LEU A 339 -13.79 3.31 27.58
CA LEU A 339 -13.86 1.94 28.09
C LEU A 339 -12.45 1.42 28.44
N PRO A 340 -12.30 0.57 29.46
CA PRO A 340 -11.01 -0.06 29.79
C PRO A 340 -10.55 -1.09 28.73
N GLY A 341 -11.42 -1.46 27.81
CA GLY A 341 -11.21 -2.41 26.73
C GLY A 341 -12.53 -2.86 26.10
N THR A 342 -12.46 -3.79 25.18
CA THR A 342 -13.64 -4.28 24.46
C THR A 342 -14.45 -5.35 25.20
N GLY A 343 -13.88 -5.94 26.26
CA GLY A 343 -14.53 -6.95 27.10
C GLY A 343 -15.10 -8.14 26.30
N SER A 344 -16.33 -8.56 26.64
CA SER A 344 -17.01 -9.68 26.00
C SER A 344 -17.54 -9.37 24.58
N ILE A 345 -17.50 -8.11 24.16
CA ILE A 345 -18.02 -7.70 22.85
C ILE A 345 -17.16 -8.27 21.72
N THR A 346 -15.82 -8.25 21.86
CA THR A 346 -14.91 -8.86 20.87
C THR A 346 -15.21 -10.34 20.65
N MET A 347 -15.50 -11.11 21.71
CA MET A 347 -15.89 -12.51 21.57
C MET A 347 -17.23 -12.68 20.84
N THR A 348 -18.15 -11.73 21.02
CA THR A 348 -19.42 -11.75 20.29
C THR A 348 -19.21 -11.39 18.82
N ILE A 349 -18.34 -10.41 18.52
CA ILE A 349 -17.98 -10.03 17.15
C ILE A 349 -17.26 -11.20 16.42
N LEU A 350 -16.32 -11.87 17.11
CA LEU A 350 -15.65 -13.06 16.58
C LEU A 350 -16.65 -14.18 16.23
N LYS A 351 -17.65 -14.39 17.09
CA LYS A 351 -18.72 -15.35 16.80
C LYS A 351 -19.55 -14.90 15.59
N VAL A 352 -19.88 -13.62 15.48
CA VAL A 352 -20.60 -13.08 14.31
C VAL A 352 -19.79 -13.30 13.04
N GLN A 353 -18.46 -13.07 13.06
CA GLN A 353 -17.60 -13.37 11.93
C GLN A 353 -17.64 -14.85 11.54
N GLY A 354 -17.48 -15.77 12.49
CA GLY A 354 -17.53 -17.21 12.20
C GLY A 354 -18.86 -17.67 11.60
N GLU A 355 -19.98 -17.08 12.04
CA GLU A 355 -21.31 -17.38 11.46
C GLU A 355 -21.47 -16.76 10.06
N PHE A 356 -20.82 -15.60 9.77
CA PHE A 356 -20.73 -15.05 8.41
C PHE A 356 -19.91 -15.96 7.50
N ASP A 357 -18.74 -16.39 7.94
CA ASP A 357 -17.85 -17.24 7.17
C ASP A 357 -18.55 -18.57 6.82
N ALA A 358 -19.24 -19.19 7.79
CA ALA A 358 -20.02 -20.39 7.56
C ALA A 358 -21.19 -20.15 6.58
N PHE A 359 -21.85 -19.01 6.65
CA PHE A 359 -22.92 -18.66 5.70
C PHE A 359 -22.37 -18.50 4.27
N LEU A 360 -21.27 -17.78 4.11
CA LEU A 360 -20.63 -17.55 2.80
C LEU A 360 -20.11 -18.85 2.18
N GLU A 361 -19.59 -19.75 2.99
CA GLU A 361 -19.12 -21.05 2.53
C GLU A 361 -20.25 -21.97 2.06
N ALA A 362 -21.38 -21.94 2.77
CA ALA A 362 -22.57 -22.69 2.39
C ALA A 362 -23.29 -22.12 1.15
N HIS A 363 -23.06 -20.85 0.81
CA HIS A 363 -23.79 -20.13 -0.23
C HIS A 363 -22.83 -19.39 -1.17
N LYS A 364 -21.90 -20.12 -1.79
CA LYS A 364 -20.83 -19.56 -2.64
C LYS A 364 -21.33 -18.74 -3.84
N ASP A 365 -22.54 -19.02 -4.31
CA ASP A 365 -23.18 -18.35 -5.47
C ASP A 365 -24.08 -17.17 -5.07
N VAL A 366 -24.22 -16.89 -3.76
CA VAL A 366 -25.07 -15.79 -3.28
C VAL A 366 -24.31 -14.49 -3.25
N GLU A 367 -24.71 -13.54 -4.04
CA GLU A 367 -24.23 -12.17 -3.98
C GLU A 367 -24.79 -11.48 -2.73
N LEU A 368 -23.88 -11.01 -1.87
CA LEU A 368 -24.26 -10.22 -0.70
C LEU A 368 -24.66 -8.81 -1.13
N GLU A 369 -25.71 -8.28 -0.53
CA GLU A 369 -26.05 -6.87 -0.61
C GLU A 369 -24.88 -6.02 -0.11
N ASP A 370 -24.64 -4.87 -0.72
CA ASP A 370 -23.48 -4.02 -0.42
C ASP A 370 -23.37 -3.65 1.06
N GLU A 371 -24.50 -3.38 1.72
CA GLU A 371 -24.52 -3.09 3.16
C GLU A 371 -24.07 -4.27 4.02
N VAL A 372 -24.45 -5.49 3.64
CA VAL A 372 -24.05 -6.73 4.33
C VAL A 372 -22.58 -7.00 4.13
N ARG A 373 -22.10 -6.83 2.90
CA ARG A 373 -20.69 -6.97 2.53
C ARG A 373 -19.82 -5.97 3.28
N LYS A 374 -20.23 -4.70 3.30
CA LYS A 374 -19.54 -3.65 4.05
C LYS A 374 -19.41 -4.00 5.52
N PHE A 375 -20.52 -4.36 6.16
CA PHE A 375 -20.54 -4.70 7.59
C PHE A 375 -19.67 -5.92 7.91
N TYR A 376 -19.64 -6.93 7.03
CA TYR A 376 -18.73 -8.06 7.16
C TYR A 376 -17.25 -7.63 7.16
N PHE A 377 -16.87 -6.70 6.26
CA PHE A 377 -15.52 -6.16 6.26
C PHE A 377 -15.23 -5.28 7.47
N ASP A 378 -16.20 -4.51 7.95
CA ASP A 378 -16.05 -3.70 9.18
C ASP A 378 -15.79 -4.61 10.39
N ILE A 379 -16.49 -5.74 10.52
CA ILE A 379 -16.25 -6.77 11.54
C ILE A 379 -14.82 -7.32 11.45
N ARG A 380 -14.39 -7.71 10.27
CA ARG A 380 -13.03 -8.26 10.07
C ARG A 380 -11.97 -7.23 10.42
N ASN A 381 -12.15 -6.00 9.96
CA ASN A 381 -11.24 -4.91 10.30
C ASN A 381 -11.21 -4.64 11.81
N PHE A 382 -12.36 -4.62 12.46
CA PHE A 382 -12.44 -4.44 13.91
C PHE A 382 -11.66 -5.52 14.68
N LEU A 383 -11.78 -6.78 14.29
CA LEU A 383 -11.05 -7.87 14.92
C LEU A 383 -9.55 -7.80 14.65
N ASN A 384 -9.15 -7.48 13.43
CA ASN A 384 -7.73 -7.28 13.09
C ASN A 384 -7.11 -6.16 13.93
N ILE A 385 -7.82 -5.05 14.11
CA ILE A 385 -7.33 -3.93 14.94
C ILE A 385 -7.39 -4.28 16.45
N ALA A 386 -8.36 -5.07 16.87
CA ALA A 386 -8.46 -5.50 18.27
C ALA A 386 -7.23 -6.32 18.74
N GLU A 387 -6.55 -7.03 17.82
CA GLU A 387 -5.30 -7.74 18.09
C GLU A 387 -4.08 -6.81 18.25
N LEU A 388 -4.18 -5.57 17.78
CA LEU A 388 -3.10 -4.58 17.83
C LEU A 388 -3.19 -3.64 19.04
N ILE A 389 -4.22 -3.77 19.87
CA ILE A 389 -4.46 -2.84 20.99
C ILE A 389 -3.34 -2.94 22.03
N ASP A 390 -2.69 -1.80 22.27
CA ASP A 390 -1.69 -1.55 23.30
C ASP A 390 -1.96 -0.20 24.00
N GLU A 391 -0.99 0.33 24.72
CA GLU A 391 -1.07 1.63 25.41
C GLU A 391 -1.26 2.83 24.48
N ASN A 392 -1.07 2.66 23.17
CA ASN A 392 -1.27 3.69 22.17
C ASN A 392 -2.71 3.77 21.66
N TYR A 393 -3.61 2.95 22.20
CA TYR A 393 -5.02 2.91 21.79
C TYR A 393 -5.95 3.43 22.90
N VAL A 394 -7.07 3.96 22.45
CA VAL A 394 -8.23 4.27 23.30
C VAL A 394 -9.45 3.54 22.74
N VAL A 395 -10.10 2.78 23.61
CA VAL A 395 -11.40 2.15 23.31
C VAL A 395 -12.50 3.04 23.84
N TYR A 396 -13.43 3.46 22.99
CA TYR A 396 -14.55 4.29 23.42
C TYR A 396 -15.80 4.05 22.59
N ALA A 397 -16.94 4.35 23.20
CA ALA A 397 -18.23 4.43 22.51
C ALA A 397 -18.65 5.89 22.35
N GLU A 398 -19.37 6.19 21.31
CA GLU A 398 -19.91 7.53 21.05
C GLU A 398 -21.28 7.49 20.41
N ASN A 399 -22.09 8.50 20.75
CA ASN A 399 -23.26 8.89 19.96
C ASN A 399 -22.79 9.96 18.96
N GLY A 400 -22.66 9.59 17.68
CA GLY A 400 -22.21 10.50 16.63
C GLY A 400 -23.20 11.63 16.35
N GLU A 401 -22.73 12.74 15.80
CA GLU A 401 -23.58 13.85 15.35
C GLU A 401 -24.60 13.43 14.27
N ASP A 402 -24.31 12.35 13.57
CA ASP A 402 -25.19 11.69 12.59
C ASP A 402 -26.27 10.80 13.23
N GLY A 403 -26.34 10.77 14.56
CA GLY A 403 -27.30 9.96 15.33
C GLY A 403 -26.99 8.47 15.38
N LEU A 404 -25.80 8.04 14.91
CA LEU A 404 -25.38 6.64 14.92
C LEU A 404 -24.50 6.35 16.13
N PHE A 405 -24.73 5.18 16.75
CA PHE A 405 -23.92 4.72 17.86
C PHE A 405 -22.76 3.84 17.40
N ARG A 406 -21.55 4.17 17.83
CA ARG A 406 -20.32 3.45 17.45
C ARG A 406 -19.49 3.04 18.64
N LEU A 407 -19.01 1.81 18.63
CA LEU A 407 -17.87 1.37 19.43
C LEU A 407 -16.61 1.50 18.59
N LYS A 408 -15.62 2.24 19.09
CA LYS A 408 -14.38 2.55 18.36
C LYS A 408 -13.14 2.03 19.07
N LEU A 409 -12.23 1.51 18.27
CA LEU A 409 -10.84 1.24 18.61
C LEU A 409 -10.01 2.34 17.94
N PHE A 410 -9.56 3.31 18.71
CA PHE A 410 -8.88 4.48 18.16
C PHE A 410 -7.39 4.44 18.45
N CYS A 411 -6.58 4.39 17.40
CA CYS A 411 -5.14 4.50 17.47
C CYS A 411 -4.74 5.96 17.68
N VAL A 412 -4.32 6.30 18.88
CA VAL A 412 -3.85 7.66 19.23
C VAL A 412 -2.47 7.91 18.65
N ASN A 413 -1.58 6.92 18.74
CA ASN A 413 -0.21 7.00 18.27
C ASN A 413 0.13 5.82 17.35
N PRO A 414 0.21 6.00 16.01
CA PRO A 414 0.49 4.93 15.09
C PRO A 414 1.98 4.57 14.96
N ALA A 415 2.89 5.22 15.68
CA ALA A 415 4.35 5.07 15.50
C ALA A 415 4.83 3.62 15.65
N VAL A 416 4.26 2.85 16.58
CA VAL A 416 4.63 1.44 16.78
C VAL A 416 4.25 0.62 15.56
N ASN A 417 3.01 0.77 15.09
CA ASN A 417 2.50 0.04 13.93
C ASN A 417 3.23 0.41 12.64
N LEU A 418 3.44 1.71 12.39
CA LEU A 418 4.24 2.19 11.24
C LEU A 418 5.68 1.65 11.33
N GLY A 419 6.25 1.61 12.53
CA GLY A 419 7.58 1.11 12.82
C GLY A 419 7.80 -0.33 12.38
N GLU A 420 6.79 -1.20 12.49
CA GLU A 420 6.88 -2.60 12.05
C GLU A 420 7.11 -2.73 10.54
N TYR A 421 6.52 -1.85 9.74
CA TYR A 421 6.75 -1.81 8.30
C TYR A 421 8.07 -1.10 7.94
N LEU A 422 8.43 -0.03 8.65
CA LEU A 422 9.69 0.68 8.44
C LEU A 422 10.91 -0.20 8.74
N LYS A 423 10.83 -1.13 9.69
CA LYS A 423 11.88 -2.12 9.99
C LYS A 423 12.14 -3.10 8.84
N LYS A 424 11.17 -3.28 7.93
CA LYS A 424 11.30 -4.16 6.75
C LYS A 424 12.13 -3.52 5.64
N GLY A 425 12.48 -2.24 5.77
CA GLY A 425 13.38 -1.52 4.88
C GLY A 425 14.64 -1.04 5.57
N ARG A 426 15.53 -0.44 4.80
CA ARG A 426 16.83 0.04 5.23
C ARG A 426 16.79 1.45 5.84
N SER A 427 16.08 2.36 5.20
CA SER A 427 16.04 3.78 5.56
C SER A 427 14.72 4.41 5.19
N ALA A 428 14.31 5.44 5.94
CA ALA A 428 13.13 6.24 5.63
C ALA A 428 13.44 7.74 5.68
N VAL A 429 12.98 8.46 4.67
CA VAL A 429 13.10 9.91 4.52
C VAL A 429 11.70 10.50 4.61
N PHE A 430 11.37 11.11 5.72
CA PHE A 430 10.11 11.83 5.93
C PHE A 430 10.30 13.29 5.58
N PHE A 431 9.57 13.81 4.61
CA PHE A 431 9.72 15.21 4.22
C PHE A 431 8.37 15.88 3.96
N SER A 432 8.29 17.14 4.38
CA SER A 432 7.13 18.01 4.15
C SER A 432 7.48 19.48 4.40
N ALA A 433 6.63 20.37 3.89
CA ALA A 433 6.69 21.78 4.22
C ALA A 433 6.20 22.09 5.64
N THR A 434 5.39 21.21 6.23
CA THR A 434 4.63 21.46 7.47
C THR A 434 4.95 20.46 8.58
N LEU A 435 6.15 19.85 8.61
CA LEU A 435 6.60 18.99 9.70
C LEU A 435 7.02 19.80 10.95
N LEU A 436 6.13 20.66 11.43
CA LEU A 436 6.34 21.51 12.59
C LEU A 436 5.18 21.34 13.60
N PRO A 437 5.45 21.13 14.91
CA PRO A 437 6.78 20.91 15.51
C PRO A 437 7.37 19.56 15.14
N MET A 438 8.64 19.50 14.75
CA MET A 438 9.25 18.26 14.26
C MET A 438 9.20 17.12 15.29
N ASN A 439 9.39 17.41 16.57
CA ASN A 439 9.34 16.40 17.64
C ASN A 439 7.96 15.76 17.78
N TYR A 440 6.88 16.47 17.47
CA TYR A 440 5.53 15.94 17.46
C TYR A 440 5.40 14.85 16.38
N TYR A 441 5.80 15.16 15.15
CA TYR A 441 5.74 14.20 14.04
C TYR A 441 6.69 13.02 14.22
N ARG A 442 7.90 13.24 14.77
CA ARG A 442 8.81 12.13 15.09
C ARG A 442 8.17 11.13 16.04
N LYS A 443 7.47 11.59 17.08
CA LYS A 443 6.79 10.72 18.04
C LYS A 443 5.60 9.97 17.43
N LEU A 444 4.97 10.46 16.38
CA LEU A 444 3.82 9.84 15.73
C LEU A 444 4.20 8.95 14.55
N LEU A 445 5.36 9.16 13.93
CA LEU A 445 5.75 8.49 12.69
C LEU A 445 6.92 7.51 12.88
N SER A 446 7.63 7.62 14.00
CA SER A 446 8.74 6.72 14.31
C SER A 446 8.79 6.41 15.80
N ASN A 447 9.08 5.16 16.11
CA ASN A 447 9.33 4.69 17.48
C ASN A 447 10.83 4.69 17.84
N ARG A 448 11.71 5.32 17.00
CA ARG A 448 13.16 5.37 17.22
C ARG A 448 13.57 6.70 17.85
N GLN A 449 14.57 6.64 18.75
CA GLN A 449 15.10 7.84 19.43
C GLN A 449 16.23 8.50 18.67
N ASP A 450 16.91 7.75 17.79
CA ASP A 450 18.13 8.13 17.11
C ASP A 450 17.91 8.68 15.68
N ASP A 451 16.69 9.09 15.35
CA ASP A 451 16.33 9.66 14.07
C ASP A 451 16.93 11.06 13.86
N TYR A 452 17.40 11.30 12.64
CA TYR A 452 17.90 12.63 12.26
C TYR A 452 16.74 13.60 12.00
N GLY A 453 17.00 14.90 12.25
CA GLY A 453 16.07 15.96 11.90
C GLY A 453 16.81 17.16 11.33
N ILE A 454 16.35 17.70 10.20
CA ILE A 454 16.89 18.90 9.60
C ILE A 454 15.79 19.89 9.22
N TYR A 455 16.16 21.16 9.34
CA TYR A 455 15.38 22.27 8.82
C TYR A 455 16.11 22.85 7.61
N VAL A 456 15.36 23.05 6.53
CA VAL A 456 15.83 23.65 5.30
C VAL A 456 15.23 25.05 5.19
N GLU A 457 16.06 26.03 4.97
CA GLU A 457 15.63 27.43 4.84
C GLU A 457 14.88 27.66 3.51
N SER A 458 14.00 28.65 3.52
CA SER A 458 13.29 29.05 2.31
C SER A 458 14.24 29.70 1.31
N PRO A 459 14.23 29.30 0.03
CA PRO A 459 15.01 30.00 -0.99
C PRO A 459 14.46 31.38 -1.32
N PHE A 460 13.27 31.71 -0.81
CA PHE A 460 12.65 33.01 -1.03
C PHE A 460 12.93 33.93 0.13
N SER A 461 13.51 35.13 -0.17
CA SER A 461 13.77 36.14 0.82
C SER A 461 12.48 36.62 1.48
N GLN A 462 12.46 36.70 2.80
CA GLN A 462 11.31 37.22 3.55
C GLN A 462 11.03 38.70 3.20
N LYS A 463 12.04 39.44 2.72
CA LYS A 463 11.89 40.85 2.28
C LYS A 463 10.95 40.98 1.07
N ASN A 464 10.82 39.92 0.27
CA ASN A 464 9.95 39.86 -0.90
C ASN A 464 8.56 39.31 -0.58
N ARG A 465 8.26 39.07 0.70
CA ARG A 465 6.98 38.54 1.14
C ARG A 465 5.97 39.66 1.33
N CYS A 466 4.89 39.61 0.54
CA CYS A 466 3.70 40.43 0.76
C CYS A 466 2.62 39.56 1.41
N ILE A 467 2.08 40.01 2.54
CA ILE A 467 0.96 39.35 3.21
C ILE A 467 -0.21 40.29 3.14
N LEU A 468 -1.28 39.85 2.48
CA LEU A 468 -2.56 40.55 2.43
C LEU A 468 -3.61 39.75 3.21
N ASN A 469 -4.31 40.42 4.08
CA ASN A 469 -5.40 39.82 4.85
C ASN A 469 -6.73 40.43 4.38
N ALA A 470 -7.50 39.64 3.62
CA ALA A 470 -8.85 39.99 3.19
C ALA A 470 -9.84 39.57 4.29
N CYS A 471 -10.33 40.55 5.07
CA CYS A 471 -11.20 40.32 6.23
C CYS A 471 -12.67 40.11 5.86
N ASP A 472 -13.09 40.38 4.65
CA ASP A 472 -14.46 40.36 4.14
C ASP A 472 -14.80 39.09 3.36
N VAL A 473 -13.81 38.19 3.17
CA VAL A 473 -13.99 36.88 2.51
C VAL A 473 -13.72 35.72 3.47
N SER A 474 -14.32 34.56 3.18
CA SER A 474 -14.17 33.38 4.01
C SER A 474 -13.95 32.10 3.18
N SER A 475 -13.09 31.23 3.68
CA SER A 475 -12.90 29.87 3.12
C SER A 475 -13.83 28.81 3.73
N LEU A 476 -14.66 29.19 4.71
CA LEU A 476 -15.60 28.28 5.39
C LEU A 476 -16.56 27.63 4.39
N TYR A 477 -16.77 26.32 4.52
CA TYR A 477 -17.63 25.54 3.63
C TYR A 477 -19.06 26.10 3.58
N SER A 478 -19.60 26.51 4.72
CA SER A 478 -20.95 27.09 4.85
C SER A 478 -21.15 28.45 4.15
N ARG A 479 -20.03 29.14 3.82
CA ARG A 479 -20.07 30.43 3.10
C ARG A 479 -19.70 30.32 1.64
N ARG A 480 -19.40 29.11 1.13
CA ARG A 480 -19.06 28.90 -0.27
C ARG A 480 -20.26 29.18 -1.17
N GLY A 481 -20.08 30.10 -2.12
CA GLY A 481 -21.10 30.48 -3.07
C GLY A 481 -20.55 31.48 -4.10
N TYR A 482 -21.36 31.82 -5.11
CA TYR A 482 -20.91 32.70 -6.21
C TYR A 482 -20.39 34.06 -5.72
N GLU A 483 -21.08 34.70 -4.79
CA GLU A 483 -20.64 36.00 -4.26
C GLU A 483 -19.32 35.95 -3.52
N GLU A 484 -19.12 34.93 -2.72
CA GLU A 484 -17.84 34.73 -2.00
C GLU A 484 -16.67 34.42 -2.96
N TYR A 485 -16.95 33.57 -3.94
CA TYR A 485 -15.95 33.27 -4.98
C TYR A 485 -15.64 34.48 -5.86
N HIS A 486 -16.61 35.31 -6.15
CA HIS A 486 -16.40 36.53 -6.94
C HIS A 486 -15.50 37.52 -6.21
N LYS A 487 -15.76 37.80 -4.92
CA LYS A 487 -14.88 38.63 -4.08
C LYS A 487 -13.44 38.08 -4.02
N ILE A 488 -13.29 36.77 -3.82
CA ILE A 488 -11.97 36.12 -3.81
C ILE A 488 -11.27 36.33 -5.18
N ALA A 489 -12.01 36.17 -6.27
CA ALA A 489 -11.49 36.36 -7.62
C ALA A 489 -11.06 37.81 -7.87
N GLU A 490 -11.79 38.81 -7.37
CA GLU A 490 -11.39 40.23 -7.44
C GLU A 490 -10.08 40.50 -6.71
N TYR A 491 -9.89 39.93 -5.50
CA TYR A 491 -8.60 40.02 -4.79
C TYR A 491 -7.48 39.38 -5.58
N ILE A 492 -7.70 38.19 -6.16
CA ILE A 492 -6.70 37.51 -6.99
C ILE A 492 -6.35 38.33 -8.24
N ALA A 493 -7.35 38.89 -8.92
CA ALA A 493 -7.16 39.73 -10.09
C ALA A 493 -6.35 40.98 -9.74
N CYS A 494 -6.67 41.66 -8.63
CA CYS A 494 -5.94 42.80 -8.14
C CYS A 494 -4.44 42.48 -7.88
N LEU A 495 -4.16 41.32 -7.25
CA LEU A 495 -2.80 40.86 -6.99
C LEU A 495 -2.04 40.54 -8.28
N LEU A 496 -2.67 39.91 -9.26
CA LEU A 496 -2.05 39.59 -10.55
C LEU A 496 -1.72 40.84 -11.37
N TYR A 497 -2.58 41.85 -11.32
CA TYR A 497 -2.33 43.14 -11.99
C TYR A 497 -1.21 43.95 -11.36
N THR A 498 -1.03 43.82 -10.03
CA THR A 498 0.01 44.57 -9.30
C THR A 498 1.33 43.85 -9.14
N SER A 499 1.36 42.54 -9.43
CA SER A 499 2.53 41.69 -9.32
C SER A 499 2.70 40.90 -10.61
N PRO A 500 3.45 41.41 -11.60
CA PRO A 500 3.67 40.67 -12.86
C PRO A 500 4.26 39.31 -12.57
N SER A 501 3.68 38.27 -13.19
CA SER A 501 4.14 36.89 -13.06
C SER A 501 5.55 36.78 -13.61
N PRO A 502 6.44 35.92 -13.02
CA PRO A 502 7.75 35.62 -13.59
C PRO A 502 7.71 35.01 -15.02
N ARG A 503 6.52 34.71 -15.54
CA ARG A 503 6.32 34.26 -16.94
C ARG A 503 6.17 35.42 -17.91
N ASP A 504 6.02 36.66 -17.42
CA ASP A 504 5.80 37.86 -18.25
C ASP A 504 7.08 38.70 -18.39
N SER A 505 8.23 38.17 -17.92
CA SER A 505 9.56 38.81 -18.02
C SER A 505 10.54 37.97 -18.84
#